data_4f76d33f7b31173f56925406c1584bdd
#
_entry.id   4f76d33f7b31173f56925406c1584bdd
#
_cell.length_a   1.000
_cell.length_b   1.000
_cell.length_c   1.000
_cell.angle_alpha   90.00
_cell.angle_beta   90.00
_cell.angle_gamma   90.00
#
_symmetry.space_group_name_H-M   'P 1'
#
loop_
_entity.id
_entity.type
_entity.pdbx_description
1 polymer ?
#
loop_
_entity_poly.entity_id
_entity_poly.type
_entity_poly.pdbx_seq_one_letter_code
_entity_poly.pdbx_strand_id
1 'polypeptide(L)'
;MMDEPRLSAEELACFSELFSPTRVGTALTNDPLVNHVLTVTTEVPQVIASILGKAKLTLLAEVGPYKLWFPLLMKVDDFGQFQPTLGVPEVLDASGVERSWRLTQADDVWIFDHDQGEQWSVASLSSSGMAIRAKSQQQFKQLLGSKGLQLQLPNGETMRVDIEPIRSEKGLAFVKFQAEIEEREALRQFLFSRHRSQHAQLYRDLR
;
A
#
# COMPACT_ATOMS: atom_id res chain seq x y z
N MET A 1 2.41 23.12 7.45
CA MET A 1 2.36 22.78 6.01
C MET A 1 2.91 21.37 5.96
N MET A 2 2.01 20.38 6.05
CA MET A 2 2.41 18.96 6.03
C MET A 2 2.81 18.62 4.60
N ASP A 3 3.98 18.02 4.46
CA ASP A 3 4.48 17.54 3.19
C ASP A 3 3.59 16.34 2.78
N GLU A 4 2.85 16.49 1.69
CA GLU A 4 2.04 15.38 1.16
C GLU A 4 2.97 14.22 0.82
N PRO A 5 2.64 12.97 1.20
CA PRO A 5 3.43 11.80 0.85
C PRO A 5 3.55 11.72 -0.67
N ARG A 6 4.77 11.83 -1.17
CA ARG A 6 5.11 11.81 -2.59
C ARG A 6 6.04 10.65 -2.85
N LEU A 7 5.98 10.10 -4.04
CA LEU A 7 7.03 9.22 -4.51
C LEU A 7 8.37 9.97 -4.41
N SER A 8 9.40 9.31 -3.90
CA SER A 8 10.75 9.84 -3.89
C SER A 8 11.27 10.13 -5.31
N ALA A 9 12.29 10.96 -5.44
CA ALA A 9 12.90 11.24 -6.75
C ALA A 9 13.38 9.96 -7.47
N GLU A 10 13.87 8.97 -6.70
CA GLU A 10 14.28 7.67 -7.24
C GLU A 10 13.08 6.83 -7.71
N GLU A 11 11.98 6.88 -6.97
CA GLU A 11 10.75 6.18 -7.33
C GLU A 11 10.12 6.80 -8.58
N LEU A 12 10.07 8.14 -8.64
CA LEU A 12 9.64 8.85 -9.84
C LEU A 12 10.54 8.56 -11.04
N ALA A 13 11.85 8.51 -10.87
CA ALA A 13 12.79 8.16 -11.94
C ALA A 13 12.58 6.72 -12.43
N CYS A 14 12.32 5.78 -11.53
CA CYS A 14 11.99 4.40 -11.88
C CYS A 14 10.77 4.30 -12.80
N PHE A 15 9.78 5.16 -12.59
CA PHE A 15 8.54 5.17 -13.39
C PHE A 15 8.55 6.20 -14.53
N SER A 16 9.47 7.18 -14.53
CA SER A 16 9.50 8.24 -15.55
C SER A 16 9.69 7.71 -16.98
N GLU A 17 10.45 6.64 -17.14
CA GLU A 17 10.62 5.98 -18.42
C GLU A 17 9.35 5.26 -18.90
N LEU A 18 8.54 4.73 -17.97
CA LEU A 18 7.24 4.12 -18.28
C LEU A 18 6.23 5.15 -18.79
N PHE A 19 6.37 6.42 -18.39
CA PHE A 19 5.48 7.53 -18.76
C PHE A 19 6.01 8.36 -19.94
N SER A 20 7.15 8.01 -20.51
CA SER A 20 7.67 8.70 -21.69
C SER A 20 6.67 8.58 -22.84
N PRO A 21 6.30 9.69 -23.51
CA PRO A 21 5.26 9.70 -24.58
C PRO A 21 5.56 8.73 -25.72
N THR A 22 6.80 8.29 -25.87
CA THR A 22 7.25 7.36 -26.92
C THR A 22 6.75 5.93 -26.70
N ARG A 23 6.26 5.58 -25.50
CA ARG A 23 5.76 4.22 -25.19
C ARG A 23 4.24 4.13 -25.04
N VAL A 24 3.55 5.25 -25.03
CA VAL A 24 2.09 5.29 -25.00
C VAL A 24 1.59 5.00 -26.43
N GLY A 25 1.43 3.73 -26.76
CA GLY A 25 0.67 3.41 -27.97
C GLY A 25 1.18 2.35 -28.91
N THR A 26 2.25 1.65 -28.63
CA THR A 26 2.60 0.46 -29.45
C THR A 26 3.57 -0.42 -28.68
N ALA A 27 3.11 -1.50 -28.14
CA ALA A 27 3.90 -2.73 -28.18
C ALA A 27 3.13 -3.88 -27.52
N LEU A 28 2.32 -4.51 -28.30
CA LEU A 28 2.22 -5.95 -28.23
C LEU A 28 3.53 -6.51 -28.85
N THR A 29 4.65 -6.35 -28.18
CA THR A 29 5.84 -7.12 -28.49
C THR A 29 5.70 -8.42 -27.72
N ASN A 30 5.63 -9.53 -28.45
CA ASN A 30 5.60 -10.90 -27.94
C ASN A 30 6.91 -11.33 -27.26
N ASP A 31 7.58 -10.44 -26.54
CA ASP A 31 8.75 -10.77 -25.75
C ASP A 31 8.27 -11.03 -24.31
N PRO A 32 8.28 -12.29 -23.82
CA PRO A 32 7.77 -12.65 -22.51
C PRO A 32 8.56 -12.03 -21.34
N LEU A 33 9.65 -11.32 -21.60
CA LEU A 33 10.51 -10.68 -20.61
C LEU A 33 10.27 -9.18 -20.43
N VAL A 34 9.39 -8.54 -21.23
CA VAL A 34 9.16 -7.08 -21.18
C VAL A 34 7.67 -6.74 -21.25
N ASN A 35 6.85 -7.42 -20.49
CA ASN A 35 5.41 -7.08 -20.39
C ASN A 35 5.15 -6.12 -19.24
N HIS A 36 5.55 -4.85 -19.39
CA HIS A 36 5.03 -3.78 -18.56
C HIS A 36 3.86 -3.13 -19.29
N VAL A 37 2.65 -3.54 -18.95
CA VAL A 37 1.45 -2.92 -19.49
C VAL A 37 1.13 -1.69 -18.67
N LEU A 38 1.17 -0.53 -19.30
CA LEU A 38 0.74 0.71 -18.72
C LEU A 38 -0.67 1.04 -19.21
N THR A 39 -1.63 1.05 -18.33
CA THR A 39 -3.02 1.35 -18.67
C THR A 39 -3.54 2.48 -17.79
N VAL A 40 -4.08 3.52 -18.41
CA VAL A 40 -4.85 4.55 -17.68
C VAL A 40 -6.30 4.11 -17.65
N THR A 41 -6.88 4.03 -16.47
CA THR A 41 -8.27 3.61 -16.31
C THR A 41 -9.01 4.46 -15.27
N THR A 42 -10.32 4.58 -15.47
CA THR A 42 -11.25 5.16 -14.49
C THR A 42 -11.89 4.08 -13.63
N GLU A 43 -11.76 2.80 -14.01
CA GLU A 43 -12.33 1.69 -13.28
C GLU A 43 -11.29 1.12 -12.31
N VAL A 44 -11.61 1.15 -11.04
CA VAL A 44 -10.76 0.65 -9.95
C VAL A 44 -11.36 -0.62 -9.40
N PRO A 45 -10.58 -1.72 -9.24
CA PRO A 45 -11.07 -2.94 -8.60
C PRO A 45 -11.68 -2.66 -7.23
N GLN A 46 -12.80 -3.31 -6.92
CA GLN A 46 -13.50 -3.13 -5.64
C GLN A 46 -12.60 -3.37 -4.42
N VAL A 47 -11.65 -4.30 -4.55
CA VAL A 47 -10.67 -4.63 -3.50
C VAL A 47 -9.88 -3.41 -3.01
N ILE A 48 -9.57 -2.47 -3.91
CA ILE A 48 -8.74 -1.30 -3.60
C ILE A 48 -9.48 0.03 -3.70
N ALA A 49 -10.73 0.03 -4.16
CA ALA A 49 -11.51 1.26 -4.32
C ALA A 49 -11.61 2.08 -3.02
N SER A 50 -11.78 1.40 -1.88
CA SER A 50 -11.81 2.04 -0.57
C SER A 50 -10.45 2.57 -0.10
N ILE A 51 -9.34 2.04 -0.63
CA ILE A 51 -7.97 2.36 -0.25
C ILE A 51 -7.45 3.55 -1.07
N LEU A 52 -7.73 3.55 -2.37
CA LEU A 52 -7.33 4.65 -3.26
C LEU A 52 -8.16 5.94 -3.06
N GLY A 53 -9.24 5.86 -2.28
CA GLY A 53 -10.07 7.02 -1.95
C GLY A 53 -10.83 7.54 -3.17
N LYS A 54 -10.86 8.87 -3.33
CA LYS A 54 -11.61 9.55 -4.40
C LYS A 54 -10.80 9.75 -5.69
N ALA A 55 -9.76 8.96 -5.91
CA ALA A 55 -8.98 9.07 -7.15
C ALA A 55 -9.90 8.82 -8.35
N LYS A 56 -10.06 9.86 -9.20
CA LYS A 56 -10.92 9.78 -10.39
C LYS A 56 -10.23 9.09 -11.56
N LEU A 57 -8.90 9.11 -11.56
CA LEU A 57 -8.07 8.48 -12.57
C LEU A 57 -6.99 7.67 -11.86
N THR A 58 -6.68 6.52 -12.39
CA THR A 58 -5.59 5.66 -11.90
C THR A 58 -4.75 5.19 -13.06
N LEU A 59 -3.50 4.93 -12.76
CA LEU A 59 -2.57 4.33 -13.69
C LEU A 59 -2.20 2.96 -13.15
N LEU A 60 -2.26 1.95 -14.01
CA LEU A 60 -1.88 0.58 -13.71
C LEU A 60 -0.53 0.27 -14.34
N ALA A 61 0.41 -0.22 -13.54
CA ALA A 61 1.63 -0.85 -14.03
C ALA A 61 1.68 -2.31 -13.56
N GLU A 62 2.04 -3.22 -14.46
CA GLU A 62 2.24 -4.62 -14.12
C GLU A 62 3.74 -4.90 -13.94
N VAL A 63 4.10 -5.52 -12.82
CA VAL A 63 5.48 -5.79 -12.43
C VAL A 63 5.58 -7.25 -11.96
N GLY A 64 5.94 -8.14 -12.86
CA GLY A 64 5.87 -9.58 -12.60
C GLY A 64 4.46 -10.02 -12.22
N PRO A 65 4.27 -10.73 -11.08
CA PRO A 65 2.94 -11.17 -10.64
C PRO A 65 2.16 -10.06 -9.90
N TYR A 66 2.65 -8.83 -9.86
CA TYR A 66 2.06 -7.73 -9.12
C TYR A 66 1.48 -6.67 -10.03
N LYS A 67 0.40 -6.03 -9.56
CA LYS A 67 -0.20 -4.85 -10.17
C LYS A 67 -0.02 -3.66 -9.24
N LEU A 68 0.51 -2.58 -9.77
CA LEU A 68 0.73 -1.31 -9.08
C LEU A 68 -0.34 -0.33 -9.53
N TRP A 69 -1.23 0.07 -8.65
CA TRP A 69 -2.29 1.03 -8.92
C TRP A 69 -1.92 2.39 -8.37
N PHE A 70 -1.55 3.31 -9.25
CA PHE A 70 -1.18 4.67 -8.89
C PHE A 70 -2.39 5.60 -8.98
N PRO A 71 -2.78 6.29 -7.90
CA PRO A 71 -3.74 7.38 -8.01
C PRO A 71 -3.11 8.52 -8.81
N LEU A 72 -3.84 9.06 -9.78
CA LEU A 72 -3.42 10.22 -10.56
C LEU A 72 -3.96 11.48 -9.89
N LEU A 73 -3.04 12.31 -9.43
CA LEU A 73 -3.33 13.58 -8.78
C LEU A 73 -3.12 14.69 -9.80
N MET A 74 -4.10 15.57 -9.96
CA MET A 74 -3.99 16.74 -10.82
C MET A 74 -3.57 17.94 -9.99
N LYS A 75 -2.38 18.48 -10.22
CA LYS A 75 -1.89 19.71 -9.61
C LYS A 75 -1.99 20.85 -10.62
N VAL A 76 -2.23 22.05 -10.12
CA VAL A 76 -2.17 23.27 -10.92
C VAL A 76 -0.81 23.91 -10.63
N ASP A 77 -0.02 24.17 -11.65
CA ASP A 77 1.25 24.87 -11.53
C ASP A 77 1.07 26.38 -11.36
N ASP A 78 2.16 27.11 -11.18
CA ASP A 78 2.16 28.56 -11.00
C ASP A 78 1.64 29.33 -12.22
N PHE A 79 1.53 28.69 -13.38
CA PHE A 79 1.00 29.22 -14.62
C PHE A 79 -0.48 28.83 -14.86
N GLY A 80 -1.12 28.13 -13.91
CA GLY A 80 -2.49 27.67 -14.02
C GLY A 80 -2.65 26.42 -14.91
N GLN A 81 -1.57 25.75 -15.28
CA GLN A 81 -1.63 24.53 -16.07
C GLN A 81 -1.79 23.29 -15.19
N PHE A 82 -2.60 22.35 -15.65
CA PHE A 82 -2.79 21.07 -14.97
C PHE A 82 -1.59 20.15 -15.23
N GLN A 83 -0.90 19.78 -14.15
CA GLN A 83 0.17 18.79 -14.18
C GLN A 83 -0.27 17.50 -13.48
N PRO A 84 -0.34 16.36 -14.19
CA PRO A 84 -0.59 15.08 -13.57
C PRO A 84 0.62 14.66 -12.73
N THR A 85 0.39 14.25 -11.50
CA THR A 85 1.39 13.67 -10.61
C THR A 85 0.90 12.31 -10.13
N LEU A 86 1.82 11.39 -9.93
CA LEU A 86 1.49 10.07 -9.38
C LEU A 86 1.51 10.12 -7.86
N GLY A 87 0.44 9.62 -7.27
CA GLY A 87 0.42 9.29 -5.85
C GLY A 87 1.09 7.93 -5.59
N VAL A 88 1.20 7.59 -4.32
CA VAL A 88 1.78 6.30 -3.90
C VAL A 88 0.90 5.16 -4.35
N PRO A 89 1.46 4.12 -5.00
CA PRO A 89 0.66 3.02 -5.52
C PRO A 89 0.14 2.08 -4.42
N GLU A 90 -1.01 1.50 -4.67
CA GLU A 90 -1.43 0.27 -4.01
C GLU A 90 -0.87 -0.92 -4.77
N VAL A 91 -0.30 -1.88 -4.04
CA VAL A 91 0.28 -3.10 -4.60
C VAL A 91 -0.71 -4.25 -4.45
N LEU A 92 -1.07 -4.87 -5.57
CA LEU A 92 -1.86 -6.09 -5.60
C LEU A 92 -1.01 -7.29 -6.01
N ASP A 93 -1.21 -8.39 -5.31
CA ASP A 93 -0.75 -9.72 -5.73
C ASP A 93 -1.81 -10.30 -6.69
N ALA A 94 -1.43 -10.51 -7.94
CA ALA A 94 -2.27 -11.03 -9.00
C ALA A 94 -1.94 -12.49 -9.37
N SER A 95 -1.10 -13.18 -8.59
CA SER A 95 -0.73 -14.59 -8.85
C SER A 95 -1.88 -15.60 -8.64
N GLY A 96 -3.02 -15.12 -8.17
CA GLY A 96 -4.24 -15.93 -7.97
C GLY A 96 -5.47 -15.03 -7.92
N VAL A 97 -6.27 -15.13 -6.85
CA VAL A 97 -7.34 -14.15 -6.60
C VAL A 97 -6.68 -12.83 -6.22
N GLU A 98 -6.94 -11.78 -6.98
CA GLU A 98 -6.38 -10.44 -6.72
C GLU A 98 -6.66 -9.98 -5.30
N ARG A 99 -5.60 -9.59 -4.60
CA ARG A 99 -5.66 -9.11 -3.22
C ARG A 99 -4.53 -8.11 -2.95
N SER A 100 -4.75 -7.22 -1.98
CA SER A 100 -3.67 -6.35 -1.52
C SER A 100 -2.46 -7.17 -1.10
N TRP A 101 -1.30 -6.76 -1.58
CA TRP A 101 -0.04 -7.39 -1.20
C TRP A 101 0.17 -7.34 0.32
N ARG A 102 0.80 -8.37 0.86
CA ARG A 102 0.98 -8.53 2.30
C ARG A 102 2.44 -8.69 2.66
N LEU A 103 2.93 -7.77 3.48
CA LEU A 103 4.20 -7.93 4.17
C LEU A 103 4.08 -9.05 5.20
N THR A 104 4.80 -10.17 5.00
CA THR A 104 4.70 -11.37 5.84
C THR A 104 5.62 -11.35 7.06
N GLN A 105 6.60 -10.45 7.10
CA GLN A 105 7.52 -10.25 8.22
C GLN A 105 7.45 -8.77 8.62
N ALA A 106 6.51 -8.44 9.50
CA ALA A 106 6.26 -7.10 9.99
C ALA A 106 6.59 -6.98 11.49
N ASP A 107 7.63 -7.70 11.94
CA ASP A 107 8.00 -7.79 13.36
C ASP A 107 8.52 -6.46 13.94
N ASP A 108 8.85 -5.50 13.09
CA ASP A 108 9.21 -4.13 13.40
C ASP A 108 8.01 -3.16 13.42
N VAL A 109 6.80 -3.67 13.20
CA VAL A 109 5.54 -2.91 13.29
C VAL A 109 4.82 -3.28 14.58
N TRP A 110 4.30 -2.27 15.26
CA TRP A 110 3.65 -2.44 16.56
C TRP A 110 2.25 -1.83 16.56
N ILE A 111 1.39 -2.37 17.40
CA ILE A 111 0.09 -1.80 17.70
C ILE A 111 0.01 -1.52 19.20
N PHE A 112 -0.48 -0.34 19.56
CA PHE A 112 -0.53 0.17 20.93
C PHE A 112 -1.95 0.51 21.33
N ASP A 113 -2.30 0.16 22.56
CA ASP A 113 -3.42 0.72 23.29
C ASP A 113 -2.86 1.64 24.37
N HIS A 114 -2.94 2.95 24.15
CA HIS A 114 -2.43 3.93 25.12
C HIS A 114 -3.27 3.99 26.39
N ASP A 115 -4.58 3.70 26.30
CA ASP A 115 -5.48 3.76 27.45
C ASP A 115 -5.21 2.62 28.43
N GLN A 116 -4.82 1.44 27.92
CA GLN A 116 -4.53 0.28 28.74
C GLN A 116 -3.02 0.05 28.94
N GLY A 117 -2.14 0.79 28.22
CA GLY A 117 -0.69 0.63 28.28
C GLY A 117 -0.21 -0.69 27.69
N GLU A 118 -1.01 -1.30 26.81
CA GLU A 118 -0.69 -2.58 26.17
C GLU A 118 -0.10 -2.40 24.77
N GLN A 119 0.73 -3.36 24.37
CA GLN A 119 1.32 -3.39 23.03
C GLN A 119 1.40 -4.79 22.45
N TRP A 120 1.24 -4.89 21.15
CA TRP A 120 1.32 -6.15 20.41
C TRP A 120 2.18 -6.00 19.16
N SER A 121 2.96 -7.01 18.84
CA SER A 121 3.72 -7.03 17.57
C SER A 121 2.83 -7.51 16.42
N VAL A 122 3.04 -6.92 15.24
CA VAL A 122 2.37 -7.30 14.01
C VAL A 122 3.20 -8.37 13.31
N ALA A 123 2.58 -9.50 12.97
CA ALA A 123 3.23 -10.58 12.25
C ALA A 123 3.18 -10.39 10.73
N SER A 124 2.08 -9.82 10.24
CA SER A 124 1.94 -9.48 8.82
C SER A 124 1.00 -8.30 8.64
N LEU A 125 1.23 -7.50 7.58
CA LEU A 125 0.52 -6.27 7.32
C LEU A 125 0.19 -6.11 5.83
N SER A 126 -1.02 -5.65 5.53
CA SER A 126 -1.45 -5.17 4.22
C SER A 126 -2.18 -3.85 4.38
N SER A 127 -2.58 -3.21 3.30
CA SER A 127 -3.30 -1.93 3.32
C SER A 127 -4.68 -1.95 4.02
N SER A 128 -5.25 -3.14 4.26
CA SER A 128 -6.60 -3.28 4.83
C SER A 128 -6.71 -4.33 5.94
N GLY A 129 -5.62 -5.00 6.28
CA GLY A 129 -5.66 -6.05 7.30
C GLY A 129 -4.29 -6.45 7.83
N MET A 130 -4.27 -6.95 9.06
CA MET A 130 -3.05 -7.40 9.71
C MET A 130 -3.27 -8.69 10.49
N ALA A 131 -2.16 -9.38 10.78
CA ALA A 131 -2.09 -10.44 11.77
C ALA A 131 -1.29 -9.95 12.96
N ILE A 132 -1.89 -9.98 14.14
CA ILE A 132 -1.32 -9.48 15.40
C ILE A 132 -0.98 -10.68 16.28
N ARG A 133 0.19 -10.68 16.92
CA ARG A 133 0.59 -11.73 17.85
C ARG A 133 -0.12 -11.54 19.19
N ALA A 134 -0.98 -12.47 19.54
CA ALA A 134 -1.66 -12.53 20.85
C ALA A 134 -1.28 -13.86 21.52
N LYS A 135 -0.36 -13.80 22.49
CA LYS A 135 0.22 -14.98 23.14
C LYS A 135 -0.76 -15.73 24.05
N SER A 136 -1.87 -15.09 24.45
CA SER A 136 -2.88 -15.68 25.32
C SER A 136 -4.29 -15.27 24.88
N GLN A 137 -5.27 -16.06 25.30
CA GLN A 137 -6.67 -15.72 25.05
C GLN A 137 -7.10 -14.43 25.77
N GLN A 138 -6.45 -14.09 26.86
CA GLN A 138 -6.68 -12.84 27.56
C GLN A 138 -6.19 -11.64 26.72
N GLN A 139 -4.98 -11.71 26.20
CA GLN A 139 -4.45 -10.68 25.28
C GLN A 139 -5.33 -10.51 24.02
N PHE A 140 -5.84 -11.62 23.50
CA PHE A 140 -6.76 -11.56 22.36
C PHE A 140 -8.06 -10.81 22.71
N LYS A 141 -8.65 -11.09 23.89
CA LYS A 141 -9.85 -10.38 24.37
C LYS A 141 -9.57 -8.90 24.63
N GLN A 142 -8.43 -8.58 25.21
CA GLN A 142 -8.00 -7.20 25.45
C GLN A 142 -7.90 -6.45 24.10
N LEU A 143 -7.14 -6.99 23.15
CA LEU A 143 -6.99 -6.40 21.83
C LEU A 143 -8.34 -6.12 21.15
N LEU A 144 -9.29 -7.05 21.20
CA LEU A 144 -10.61 -6.88 20.59
C LEU A 144 -11.51 -5.90 21.35
N GLY A 145 -11.24 -5.68 22.63
CA GLY A 145 -11.96 -4.72 23.46
C GLY A 145 -11.40 -3.29 23.37
N SER A 146 -10.21 -3.15 22.81
CA SER A 146 -9.51 -1.87 22.71
C SER A 146 -10.11 -0.98 21.63
N LYS A 147 -10.14 0.33 21.88
CA LYS A 147 -10.59 1.36 20.93
C LYS A 147 -9.48 2.38 20.72
N GLY A 148 -9.44 2.96 19.52
CA GLY A 148 -8.45 3.99 19.22
C GLY A 148 -7.02 3.47 19.26
N LEU A 149 -6.82 2.24 18.81
CA LEU A 149 -5.50 1.64 18.69
C LEU A 149 -4.61 2.47 17.77
N GLN A 150 -3.32 2.49 18.05
CA GLN A 150 -2.32 3.15 17.22
C GLN A 150 -1.37 2.12 16.61
N LEU A 151 -1.29 2.10 15.30
CA LEU A 151 -0.30 1.34 14.55
C LEU A 151 0.94 2.20 14.38
N GLN A 152 2.08 1.71 14.85
CA GLN A 152 3.38 2.36 14.70
C GLN A 152 4.22 1.66 13.66
N LEU A 153 4.70 2.41 12.67
CA LEU A 153 5.62 1.98 11.65
C LEU A 153 7.08 2.16 12.09
N PRO A 154 8.04 1.42 11.50
CA PRO A 154 9.45 1.50 11.88
C PRO A 154 10.10 2.86 11.66
N ASN A 155 9.57 3.68 10.77
CA ASN A 155 10.01 5.04 10.50
C ASN A 155 9.54 6.06 11.57
N GLY A 156 8.81 5.60 12.59
CA GLY A 156 8.27 6.42 13.66
C GLY A 156 6.88 7.01 13.39
N GLU A 157 6.35 6.83 12.18
CA GLU A 157 4.98 7.24 11.88
C GLU A 157 3.98 6.41 12.68
N THR A 158 2.95 7.06 13.17
CA THR A 158 1.85 6.44 13.92
C THR A 158 0.53 6.77 13.24
N MET A 159 -0.38 5.82 13.22
CA MET A 159 -1.72 6.01 12.68
C MET A 159 -2.77 5.37 13.57
N ARG A 160 -3.92 6.03 13.68
CA ARG A 160 -5.06 5.50 14.40
C ARG A 160 -5.76 4.45 13.54
N VAL A 161 -6.06 3.31 14.15
CA VAL A 161 -6.74 2.21 13.46
C VAL A 161 -7.90 1.68 14.30
N ASP A 162 -9.01 1.48 13.63
CA ASP A 162 -10.14 0.74 14.21
C ASP A 162 -10.12 -0.67 13.61
N ILE A 163 -10.07 -1.68 14.46
CA ILE A 163 -9.93 -3.08 14.05
C ILE A 163 -11.27 -3.82 14.08
N GLU A 164 -11.45 -4.68 13.10
CA GLU A 164 -12.56 -5.63 13.00
C GLU A 164 -11.99 -7.05 12.99
N PRO A 165 -12.36 -7.91 13.97
CA PRO A 165 -11.83 -9.27 14.03
C PRO A 165 -12.38 -10.13 12.89
N ILE A 166 -11.52 -10.94 12.30
CA ILE A 166 -11.88 -11.95 11.29
C ILE A 166 -11.84 -13.34 11.91
N ARG A 167 -10.68 -13.69 12.50
CA ARG A 167 -10.44 -15.01 13.12
C ARG A 167 -9.23 -14.95 14.04
N SER A 168 -9.09 -15.97 14.87
CA SER A 168 -7.87 -16.24 15.63
C SER A 168 -7.37 -17.66 15.35
N GLU A 169 -6.08 -17.82 15.17
CA GLU A 169 -5.46 -19.11 14.89
C GLU A 169 -3.99 -19.09 15.31
N LYS A 170 -3.56 -20.14 16.03
CA LYS A 170 -2.14 -20.35 16.38
C LYS A 170 -1.44 -19.15 17.04
N GLY A 171 -2.14 -18.44 17.94
CA GLY A 171 -1.57 -17.28 18.64
C GLY A 171 -1.54 -15.99 17.79
N LEU A 172 -2.25 -15.98 16.68
CA LEU A 172 -2.44 -14.81 15.83
C LEU A 172 -3.90 -14.37 15.82
N ALA A 173 -4.12 -13.07 15.94
CA ALA A 173 -5.40 -12.41 15.68
C ALA A 173 -5.37 -11.83 14.28
N PHE A 174 -6.22 -12.32 13.40
CA PHE A 174 -6.40 -11.76 12.05
C PHE A 174 -7.53 -10.74 12.09
N VAL A 175 -7.21 -9.52 11.71
CA VAL A 175 -8.13 -8.39 11.74
C VAL A 175 -8.13 -7.64 10.43
N LYS A 176 -9.27 -7.09 10.03
CA LYS A 176 -9.34 -5.94 9.14
C LYS A 176 -9.15 -4.68 9.97
N PHE A 177 -8.73 -3.61 9.33
CA PHE A 177 -8.70 -2.30 9.96
C PHE A 177 -9.08 -1.20 8.99
N GLN A 178 -9.49 -0.09 9.54
CA GLN A 178 -9.73 1.15 8.82
C GLN A 178 -8.84 2.24 9.41
N ALA A 179 -8.29 3.07 8.57
CA ALA A 179 -7.49 4.24 8.92
C ALA A 179 -8.03 5.47 8.18
N GLU A 180 -7.75 6.65 8.67
CA GLU A 180 -8.04 7.92 8.01
C GLU A 180 -7.33 8.01 6.65
N ILE A 181 -7.82 8.84 5.75
CA ILE A 181 -7.33 8.89 4.34
C ILE A 181 -5.84 9.24 4.29
N GLU A 182 -5.42 10.24 5.07
CA GLU A 182 -4.01 10.70 5.12
C GLU A 182 -3.10 9.61 5.68
N GLU A 183 -3.54 8.93 6.72
CA GLU A 183 -2.82 7.83 7.36
C GLU A 183 -2.67 6.61 6.45
N ARG A 184 -3.65 6.37 5.56
CA ARG A 184 -3.58 5.31 4.55
C ARG A 184 -2.47 5.56 3.52
N GLU A 185 -2.18 6.81 3.20
CA GLU A 185 -1.11 7.13 2.26
C GLU A 185 0.26 6.81 2.85
N ALA A 186 0.49 7.13 4.11
CA ALA A 186 1.71 6.78 4.83
C ALA A 186 1.90 5.25 4.88
N LEU A 187 0.82 4.51 5.17
CA LEU A 187 0.85 3.06 5.15
C LEU A 187 1.17 2.49 3.76
N ARG A 188 0.57 3.02 2.70
CA ARG A 188 0.88 2.61 1.32
C ARG A 188 2.33 2.88 0.97
N GLN A 189 2.85 4.05 1.34
CA GLN A 189 4.25 4.40 1.15
C GLN A 189 5.19 3.38 1.83
N PHE A 190 4.90 3.04 3.07
CA PHE A 190 5.66 2.03 3.80
C PHE A 190 5.59 0.67 3.11
N LEU A 191 4.38 0.19 2.78
CA LEU A 191 4.19 -1.11 2.12
C LEU A 191 4.85 -1.16 0.75
N PHE A 192 4.71 -0.11 -0.06
CA PHE A 192 5.34 -0.03 -1.36
C PHE A 192 6.88 -0.03 -1.27
N SER A 193 7.44 0.73 -0.33
CA SER A 193 8.89 0.74 -0.08
C SER A 193 9.39 -0.67 0.31
N ARG A 194 8.66 -1.37 1.20
CA ARG A 194 8.98 -2.75 1.57
C ARG A 194 8.87 -3.73 0.40
N HIS A 195 7.80 -3.60 -0.40
CA HIS A 195 7.63 -4.42 -1.59
C HIS A 195 8.78 -4.22 -2.58
N ARG A 196 9.13 -2.96 -2.89
CA ARG A 196 10.24 -2.62 -3.78
C ARG A 196 11.58 -3.17 -3.27
N SER A 197 11.82 -3.08 -1.97
CA SER A 197 13.03 -3.62 -1.35
C SER A 197 13.11 -5.15 -1.43
N GLN A 198 11.99 -5.85 -1.15
CA GLN A 198 11.94 -7.32 -1.19
C GLN A 198 11.99 -7.88 -2.62
N HIS A 199 11.50 -7.11 -3.60
CA HIS A 199 11.39 -7.51 -5.01
C HIS A 199 12.25 -6.63 -5.92
N ALA A 200 13.41 -6.16 -5.43
CA ALA A 200 14.27 -5.21 -6.14
C ALA A 200 14.63 -5.63 -7.57
N GLN A 201 14.70 -6.92 -7.84
CA GLN A 201 14.98 -7.47 -9.15
C GLN A 201 13.89 -7.06 -10.17
N LEU A 202 12.62 -7.22 -9.79
CA LEU A 202 11.48 -6.88 -10.67
C LEU A 202 11.46 -5.39 -11.05
N TYR A 203 11.98 -4.52 -10.20
CA TYR A 203 12.02 -3.08 -10.45
C TYR A 203 13.27 -2.63 -11.23
N ARG A 204 14.31 -3.46 -11.33
CA ARG A 204 15.50 -3.16 -12.15
C ARG A 204 15.18 -3.24 -13.65
N ASP A 205 14.29 -4.14 -14.01
CA ASP A 205 13.91 -4.38 -15.41
C ASP A 205 12.94 -3.31 -15.94
N LEU A 206 12.51 -2.37 -15.06
CA LEU A 206 11.70 -1.21 -15.44
C LEU A 206 12.52 -0.01 -15.95
N ARG A 207 13.84 -0.09 -15.87
CA ARG A 207 14.76 0.97 -16.32
C ARG A 207 15.14 0.84 -17.77
#